data_cd6b80bdb7ef706b90642277e343df4a
#
_entry.id   cd6b80bdb7ef706b90642277e343df4a
#
_cell.length_a   1.000
_cell.length_b   1.000
_cell.length_c   1.000
_cell.angle_alpha   90.00
_cell.angle_beta   90.00
_cell.angle_gamma   90.00
#
_symmetry.space_group_name_H-M   'P 1'
#
loop_
_entity.id
_entity.type
_entity.pdbx_description
1 polymer ?
#
loop_
_entity_poly.entity_id
_entity_poly.type
_entity_poly.pdbx_seq_one_letter_code
_entity_poly.pdbx_strand_id
1 'polypeptide(L)'
;MLETLLSNRTVSVLWEALPRILSAGLTMTIPLTLVSFTLAMVLAVAVALVQYAKVPVLSQLARFYIWVIRGTPLLVQLFIIFYGLPSVGIMLDAFPAAVIAFAFNEGAYCAETMRGALESVPVSYTH
;
A
#
# COMPACT_ATOMS: atom_id res chain seq x y z
N MET A 1 38.86 10.16 -21.84
CA MET A 1 38.30 9.48 -23.01
C MET A 1 37.35 8.37 -22.62
N LEU A 2 37.76 7.47 -21.73
CA LEU A 2 36.87 6.42 -21.23
C LEU A 2 35.67 6.99 -20.48
N GLU A 3 35.90 8.05 -19.69
CA GLU A 3 34.83 8.71 -18.97
C GLU A 3 33.80 9.33 -19.90
N THR A 4 34.27 9.92 -21.00
CA THR A 4 33.39 10.52 -22.01
C THR A 4 32.55 9.46 -22.71
N LEU A 5 33.16 8.31 -23.04
CA LEU A 5 32.45 7.20 -23.66
C LEU A 5 31.42 6.58 -22.72
N LEU A 6 31.78 6.40 -21.45
CA LEU A 6 30.87 5.90 -20.45
C LEU A 6 29.72 6.87 -20.20
N SER A 7 30.03 8.17 -20.13
CA SER A 7 29.03 9.22 -19.95
C SER A 7 28.05 9.25 -21.13
N ASN A 8 28.54 9.18 -22.36
CA ASN A 8 27.69 9.15 -23.56
C ASN A 8 26.81 7.92 -23.59
N ARG A 9 27.37 6.77 -23.21
CA ARG A 9 26.60 5.53 -23.17
C ARG A 9 25.54 5.59 -22.09
N THR A 10 25.87 6.12 -20.92
CA THR A 10 24.92 6.30 -19.82
C THR A 10 23.79 7.23 -20.22
N VAL A 11 24.12 8.39 -20.83
CA VAL A 11 23.12 9.34 -21.30
C VAL A 11 22.23 8.72 -22.36
N SER A 12 22.80 7.95 -23.30
CA SER A 12 22.02 7.28 -24.35
C SER A 12 21.04 6.28 -23.74
N VAL A 13 21.49 5.47 -22.78
CA VAL A 13 20.64 4.48 -22.11
C VAL A 13 19.51 5.17 -21.34
N LEU A 14 19.82 6.25 -20.63
CA LEU A 14 18.83 7.02 -19.89
C LEU A 14 17.79 7.63 -20.84
N TRP A 15 18.26 8.19 -21.96
CA TRP A 15 17.37 8.82 -22.94
C TRP A 15 16.42 7.80 -23.58
N GLU A 16 16.93 6.58 -23.87
CA GLU A 16 16.10 5.51 -24.42
C GLU A 16 15.15 4.92 -23.38
N ALA A 17 15.57 4.86 -22.10
CA ALA A 17 14.76 4.31 -21.04
C ALA A 17 13.68 5.28 -20.56
N LEU A 18 13.89 6.59 -20.70
CA LEU A 18 12.99 7.60 -20.17
C LEU A 18 11.54 7.45 -20.66
N PRO A 19 11.28 7.29 -21.98
CA PRO A 19 9.88 7.08 -22.42
C PRO A 19 9.26 5.82 -21.87
N ARG A 20 10.04 4.75 -21.70
CA ARG A 20 9.54 3.50 -21.12
C ARG A 20 9.17 3.69 -19.64
N ILE A 21 10.02 4.40 -18.89
CA ILE A 21 9.78 4.68 -17.49
C ILE A 21 8.53 5.55 -17.32
N LEU A 22 8.39 6.60 -18.13
CA LEU A 22 7.23 7.48 -18.08
C LEU A 22 5.97 6.75 -18.49
N SER A 23 6.04 5.91 -19.53
CA SER A 23 4.91 5.10 -19.98
C SER A 23 4.48 4.12 -18.87
N ALA A 24 5.43 3.44 -18.24
CA ALA A 24 5.14 2.52 -17.13
C ALA A 24 4.51 3.26 -15.96
N GLY A 25 5.01 4.47 -15.65
CA GLY A 25 4.42 5.29 -14.60
C GLY A 25 2.98 5.67 -14.89
N LEU A 26 2.69 6.03 -16.14
CA LEU A 26 1.33 6.40 -16.52
C LEU A 26 0.40 5.20 -16.61
N THR A 27 0.87 4.06 -17.15
CA THR A 27 0.01 2.91 -17.42
C THR A 27 -0.10 1.94 -16.26
N MET A 28 0.87 1.93 -15.35
CA MET A 28 0.89 1.00 -14.22
C MET A 28 0.81 1.70 -12.88
N THR A 29 1.65 2.70 -12.64
CA THR A 29 1.73 3.33 -11.32
C THR A 29 0.48 4.13 -10.98
N ILE A 30 -0.02 4.93 -11.91
CA ILE A 30 -1.22 5.74 -11.66
C ILE A 30 -2.45 4.87 -11.44
N PRO A 31 -2.78 3.90 -12.33
CA PRO A 31 -3.91 3.00 -12.07
C PRO A 31 -3.73 2.19 -10.78
N LEU A 32 -2.52 1.69 -10.54
CA LEU A 32 -2.23 0.93 -9.31
C LEU A 32 -2.49 1.78 -8.07
N THR A 33 -2.02 3.02 -8.06
CA THR A 33 -2.20 3.93 -6.93
C THR A 33 -3.67 4.25 -6.71
N LEU A 34 -4.41 4.55 -7.77
CA LEU A 34 -5.84 4.89 -7.66
C LEU A 34 -6.65 3.72 -7.12
N VAL A 35 -6.44 2.52 -7.66
CA VAL A 35 -7.18 1.33 -7.21
C VAL A 35 -6.79 0.98 -5.79
N SER A 36 -5.49 0.92 -5.50
CA SER A 36 -4.99 0.57 -4.17
C SER A 36 -5.44 1.58 -3.12
N PHE A 37 -5.36 2.87 -3.43
CA PHE A 37 -5.77 3.92 -2.50
C PHE A 37 -7.28 3.88 -2.22
N THR A 38 -8.09 3.64 -3.25
CA THR A 38 -9.53 3.52 -3.08
C THR A 38 -9.87 2.36 -2.16
N LEU A 39 -9.28 1.19 -2.40
CA LEU A 39 -9.48 0.01 -1.56
C LEU A 39 -8.94 0.24 -0.15
N ALA A 40 -7.79 0.90 -0.04
CA ALA A 40 -7.20 1.23 1.25
C ALA A 40 -8.11 2.15 2.07
N MET A 41 -8.73 3.15 1.42
CA MET A 41 -9.64 4.04 2.11
C MET A 41 -10.89 3.34 2.61
N VAL A 42 -11.47 2.46 1.78
CA VAL A 42 -12.62 1.66 2.20
C VAL A 42 -12.27 0.80 3.41
N LEU A 43 -11.14 0.11 3.32
CA LEU A 43 -10.65 -0.73 4.42
C LEU A 43 -10.36 0.10 5.67
N ALA A 44 -9.71 1.25 5.49
CA ALA A 44 -9.34 2.12 6.60
C ALA A 44 -10.57 2.66 7.35
N VAL A 45 -11.59 3.09 6.62
CA VAL A 45 -12.83 3.57 7.21
C VAL A 45 -13.50 2.45 8.00
N ALA A 46 -13.60 1.25 7.40
CA ALA A 46 -14.22 0.10 8.08
C ALA A 46 -13.47 -0.26 9.35
N VAL A 47 -12.14 -0.35 9.30
CA VAL A 47 -11.32 -0.71 10.46
C VAL A 47 -11.38 0.37 11.53
N ALA A 48 -11.30 1.64 11.14
CA ALA A 48 -11.36 2.74 12.08
C ALA A 48 -12.72 2.80 12.81
N LEU A 49 -13.81 2.61 12.07
CA LEU A 49 -15.15 2.60 12.67
C LEU A 49 -15.33 1.43 13.63
N VAL A 50 -14.83 0.25 13.26
CA VAL A 50 -14.88 -0.91 14.15
C VAL A 50 -14.16 -0.62 15.46
N GLN A 51 -12.98 -0.02 15.40
CA GLN A 51 -12.24 0.34 16.60
C GLN A 51 -12.92 1.46 17.40
N TYR A 52 -13.43 2.46 16.71
CA TYR A 52 -14.09 3.60 17.34
C TYR A 52 -15.37 3.15 18.06
N ALA A 53 -16.14 2.27 17.42
CA ALA A 53 -17.37 1.73 18.02
C ALA A 53 -17.10 0.70 19.12
N LYS A 54 -15.84 0.29 19.29
CA LYS A 54 -15.42 -0.67 20.31
C LYS A 54 -16.18 -2.00 20.21
N VAL A 55 -16.38 -2.47 18.99
CA VAL A 55 -17.02 -3.77 18.74
C VAL A 55 -16.13 -4.87 19.32
N PRO A 56 -16.63 -5.73 20.23
CA PRO A 56 -15.81 -6.82 20.78
C PRO A 56 -15.31 -7.74 19.68
N VAL A 57 -14.22 -8.39 19.85
CA VAL A 57 -13.57 -9.30 18.91
C VAL A 57 -13.10 -8.57 17.64
N LEU A 58 -14.00 -7.90 16.90
CA LEU A 58 -13.64 -7.19 15.68
C LEU A 58 -12.65 -6.06 15.95
N SER A 59 -12.83 -5.34 17.07
CA SER A 59 -11.88 -4.31 17.48
C SER A 59 -10.50 -4.90 17.78
N GLN A 60 -10.45 -6.06 18.41
CA GLN A 60 -9.18 -6.74 18.68
C GLN A 60 -8.52 -7.25 17.42
N LEU A 61 -9.29 -7.78 16.47
CA LEU A 61 -8.77 -8.21 15.17
C LEU A 61 -8.25 -7.02 14.38
N ALA A 62 -8.96 -5.90 14.40
CA ALA A 62 -8.52 -4.69 13.74
C ALA A 62 -7.20 -4.18 14.32
N ARG A 63 -7.07 -4.19 15.64
CA ARG A 63 -5.85 -3.78 16.31
C ARG A 63 -4.68 -4.70 15.96
N PHE A 64 -4.93 -6.00 15.90
CA PHE A 64 -3.93 -6.98 15.52
C PHE A 64 -3.46 -6.75 14.07
N TYR A 65 -4.40 -6.55 13.16
CA TYR A 65 -4.09 -6.24 11.77
C TYR A 65 -3.18 -5.01 11.66
N ILE A 66 -3.57 -3.91 12.31
CA ILE A 66 -2.78 -2.68 12.27
C ILE A 66 -1.38 -2.90 12.88
N TRP A 67 -1.32 -3.61 13.98
CA TRP A 67 -0.05 -3.88 14.65
C TRP A 67 0.90 -4.68 13.75
N VAL A 68 0.40 -5.75 13.13
CA VAL A 68 1.23 -6.60 12.25
C VAL A 68 1.69 -5.81 11.04
N ILE A 69 0.78 -5.11 10.39
CA ILE A 69 1.10 -4.41 9.14
C ILE A 69 2.07 -3.24 9.40
N ARG A 70 1.82 -2.45 10.43
CA ARG A 70 2.70 -1.32 10.74
C ARG A 70 4.06 -1.76 11.27
N GLY A 71 4.14 -2.93 11.86
CA GLY A 71 5.41 -3.49 12.33
C GLY A 71 6.21 -4.20 11.26
N THR A 72 5.64 -4.38 10.05
CA THR A 72 6.29 -5.12 8.97
C THR A 72 6.57 -4.17 7.81
N PRO A 73 7.81 -4.16 7.26
CA PRO A 73 8.10 -3.33 6.08
C PRO A 73 7.25 -3.76 4.88
N LEU A 74 6.87 -2.79 4.06
CA LEU A 74 6.09 -3.04 2.85
C LEU A 74 6.77 -4.04 1.92
N LEU A 75 8.09 -3.94 1.80
CA LEU A 75 8.85 -4.85 0.94
C LEU A 75 8.68 -6.30 1.38
N VAL A 76 8.70 -6.56 2.68
CA VAL A 76 8.47 -7.91 3.23
C VAL A 76 7.06 -8.38 2.90
N GLN A 77 6.07 -7.51 3.02
CA GLN A 77 4.68 -7.82 2.67
C GLN A 77 4.55 -8.19 1.19
N LEU A 78 5.22 -7.44 0.32
CA LEU A 78 5.25 -7.73 -1.11
C LEU A 78 5.87 -9.11 -1.38
N PHE A 79 6.99 -9.43 -0.72
CA PHE A 79 7.62 -10.74 -0.87
C PHE A 79 6.70 -11.87 -0.43
N ILE A 80 5.99 -11.70 0.67
CA ILE A 80 5.06 -12.70 1.16
C ILE A 80 3.96 -12.94 0.11
N ILE A 81 3.42 -11.88 -0.48
CA ILE A 81 2.36 -12.00 -1.46
C ILE A 81 2.88 -12.60 -2.76
N PHE A 82 4.00 -12.08 -3.29
CA PHE A 82 4.52 -12.53 -4.58
C PHE A 82 5.07 -13.94 -4.54
N TYR A 83 5.64 -14.38 -3.41
CA TYR A 83 6.28 -15.69 -3.31
C TYR A 83 5.51 -16.65 -2.41
N GLY A 84 4.84 -16.14 -1.38
CA GLY A 84 4.11 -16.98 -0.44
C GLY A 84 2.80 -17.52 -1.00
N LEU A 85 2.02 -16.69 -1.68
CA LEU A 85 0.74 -17.14 -2.25
C LEU A 85 0.93 -18.20 -3.32
N PRO A 86 1.89 -18.06 -4.28
CA PRO A 86 2.13 -19.14 -5.23
C PRO A 86 2.53 -20.46 -4.57
N SER A 87 3.28 -20.41 -3.46
CA SER A 87 3.73 -21.62 -2.80
C SER A 87 2.58 -22.40 -2.14
N VAL A 88 1.46 -21.75 -1.84
CA VAL A 88 0.27 -22.43 -1.31
C VAL A 88 -0.80 -22.64 -2.40
N GLY A 89 -0.44 -22.44 -3.66
CA GLY A 89 -1.32 -22.72 -4.79
C GLY A 89 -2.15 -21.53 -5.27
N ILE A 90 -1.99 -20.36 -4.67
CA ILE A 90 -2.72 -19.15 -5.09
C ILE A 90 -1.85 -18.38 -6.07
N MET A 91 -2.26 -18.38 -7.34
CA MET A 91 -1.52 -17.72 -8.42
C MET A 91 -2.22 -16.44 -8.79
N LEU A 92 -1.58 -15.31 -8.49
CA LEU A 92 -2.06 -13.97 -8.85
C LEU A 92 -1.07 -13.30 -9.78
N ASP A 93 -1.59 -12.54 -10.74
CA ASP A 93 -0.76 -11.67 -11.56
C ASP A 93 -0.16 -10.56 -10.71
N ALA A 94 0.91 -9.94 -11.21
CA ALA A 94 1.64 -8.93 -10.47
C ALA A 94 0.77 -7.73 -10.07
N PHE A 95 -0.09 -7.26 -10.97
CA PHE A 95 -0.92 -6.09 -10.69
C PHE A 95 -1.92 -6.34 -9.55
N PRO A 96 -2.76 -7.40 -9.58
CA PRO A 96 -3.64 -7.68 -8.45
C PRO A 96 -2.89 -7.95 -7.15
N ALA A 97 -1.75 -8.64 -7.21
CA ALA A 97 -0.95 -8.91 -6.02
C ALA A 97 -0.44 -7.61 -5.40
N ALA A 98 0.03 -6.68 -6.22
CA ALA A 98 0.48 -5.38 -5.76
C ALA A 98 -0.66 -4.55 -5.18
N VAL A 99 -1.84 -4.58 -5.80
CA VAL A 99 -3.03 -3.90 -5.29
C VAL A 99 -3.36 -4.39 -3.88
N ILE A 100 -3.37 -5.71 -3.68
CA ILE A 100 -3.65 -6.30 -2.36
C ILE A 100 -2.63 -5.81 -1.34
N ALA A 101 -1.34 -5.90 -1.68
CA ALA A 101 -0.27 -5.51 -0.76
C ALA A 101 -0.38 -4.03 -0.37
N PHE A 102 -0.51 -3.15 -1.35
CA PHE A 102 -0.59 -1.72 -1.10
C PHE A 102 -1.87 -1.34 -0.37
N ALA A 103 -3.00 -1.96 -0.72
CA ALA A 103 -4.27 -1.67 -0.07
C ALA A 103 -4.25 -2.07 1.40
N PHE A 104 -3.75 -3.25 1.72
CA PHE A 104 -3.66 -3.69 3.11
C PHE A 104 -2.66 -2.85 3.91
N ASN A 105 -1.52 -2.51 3.31
CA ASN A 105 -0.51 -1.69 3.98
C ASN A 105 -1.04 -0.29 4.25
N GLU A 106 -1.51 0.39 3.23
CA GLU A 106 -2.00 1.76 3.35
C GLU A 106 -3.26 1.82 4.19
N GLY A 107 -4.12 0.82 4.07
CA GLY A 107 -5.34 0.73 4.88
C GLY A 107 -5.05 0.72 6.37
N ALA A 108 -4.00 0.00 6.81
CA ALA A 108 -3.62 -0.04 8.21
C ALA A 108 -3.15 1.33 8.71
N TYR A 109 -2.29 2.01 7.93
CA TYR A 109 -1.79 3.33 8.31
C TYR A 109 -2.90 4.37 8.31
N CYS A 110 -3.76 4.36 7.30
CA CYS A 110 -4.89 5.29 7.23
C CYS A 110 -5.90 5.03 8.34
N ALA A 111 -6.16 3.76 8.66
CA ALA A 111 -7.08 3.40 9.75
C ALA A 111 -6.61 3.96 11.08
N GLU A 112 -5.32 3.84 11.37
CA GLU A 112 -4.77 4.35 12.62
C GLU A 112 -4.85 5.88 12.67
N THR A 113 -4.58 6.54 11.57
CA THR A 113 -4.72 8.00 11.46
C THR A 113 -6.16 8.44 11.68
N MET A 114 -7.12 7.75 11.04
CA MET A 114 -8.53 8.05 11.18
C MET A 114 -9.03 7.81 12.61
N ARG A 115 -8.60 6.71 13.23
CA ARG A 115 -8.95 6.41 14.61
C ARG A 115 -8.48 7.53 15.55
N GLY A 116 -7.23 7.97 15.38
CA GLY A 116 -6.70 9.07 16.16
C GLY A 116 -7.47 10.37 15.96
N ALA A 117 -7.85 10.65 14.71
CA ALA A 117 -8.62 11.83 14.38
C ALA A 117 -10.02 11.79 15.00
N LEU A 118 -10.68 10.62 14.97
CA LEU A 118 -12.00 10.45 15.56
C LEU A 118 -11.96 10.63 17.08
N GLU A 119 -10.94 10.07 17.73
CA GLU A 119 -10.79 10.20 19.17
C GLU A 119 -10.42 11.62 19.61
N SER A 120 -9.85 12.43 18.73
CA SER A 120 -9.49 13.81 19.02
C SER A 120 -10.68 14.77 18.95
N VAL A 121 -11.81 14.33 18.39
CA VAL A 121 -13.02 15.16 18.32
C VAL A 121 -13.63 15.25 19.71
N PRO A 122 -13.87 16.47 20.26
CA PRO A 122 -14.49 16.59 21.57
C PRO A 122 -15.87 15.96 21.63
N VAL A 123 -16.19 15.32 22.76
CA VAL A 123 -17.47 14.65 22.96
C VAL A 123 -18.63 15.60 22.76
N SER A 124 -18.45 16.89 23.09
CA SER A 124 -19.48 17.92 22.93
C SER A 124 -19.93 18.10 21.47
N TYR A 125 -19.08 17.71 20.49
CA TYR A 125 -19.46 17.79 19.08
C TYR A 125 -20.11 16.50 18.57
N THR A 126 -19.92 15.38 19.26
CA THR A 126 -20.47 14.09 18.84
C THR A 126 -21.82 13.79 19.49
N HIS A 127 -22.18 14.54 20.52
CA HIS A 127 -23.42 14.43 21.26
C HIS A 127 -24.15 15.80 21.30
#